data_8c04b64d4ed1ed07baf1dad343cb41bc
#
_entry.id   8c04b64d4ed1ed07baf1dad343cb41bc
#
_cell.length_a   1.000
_cell.length_b   1.000
_cell.length_c   1.000
_cell.angle_alpha   90.00
_cell.angle_beta   90.00
_cell.angle_gamma   90.00
#
_symmetry.space_group_name_H-M   'P 1'
#
loop_
_entity.id
_entity.type
_entity.pdbx_description
1 polymer ?
#
loop_
_entity_poly.entity_id
_entity_poly.type
_entity_poly.pdbx_seq_one_letter_code
_entity_poly.pdbx_strand_id
1 'polypeptide(L)'
;MKGIIGKKIGMTSIFSPDGKQTACTIIEAGPCVVTQVKTKDTDGYTSLQLAFGEKKEKHTTAAEKNHFAKSSTSPKQFVKEFRNYSIEKNLGDSITVDIFSEGEKVEVVGTTKGKGFQGVVKRHGFHGVGEQSHGQHDRQRAPGSLGNSSDASRVMKGVRMAGRMGGDRVKVKSLKVVKIFAEKNYILVSGSVPGHNGSIVYIQK
;
A
#
# COMPACT_ATOMS: atom_id res chain seq x y z
N MET A 1 -16.24 -2.90 7.60
CA MET A 1 -14.80 -2.63 7.39
C MET A 1 -14.49 -1.21 7.85
N LYS A 2 -13.42 -0.99 8.63
CA LYS A 2 -12.88 0.35 8.92
C LYS A 2 -11.73 0.61 7.95
N GLY A 3 -11.53 1.84 7.50
CA GLY A 3 -10.40 2.15 6.60
C GLY A 3 -10.07 3.64 6.60
N ILE A 4 -8.79 3.96 6.39
CA ILE A 4 -8.28 5.34 6.29
C ILE A 4 -7.13 5.40 5.27
N ILE A 5 -6.96 6.57 4.67
CA ILE A 5 -5.82 6.85 3.80
C ILE A 5 -4.71 7.48 4.65
N GLY A 6 -3.48 7.04 4.46
CA GLY A 6 -2.34 7.63 5.15
C GLY A 6 -1.11 7.75 4.25
N LYS A 7 -0.11 8.46 4.76
CA LYS A 7 1.19 8.68 4.14
C LYS A 7 2.28 8.06 5.02
N LYS A 8 3.10 7.21 4.45
CA LYS A 8 4.25 6.62 5.15
C LYS A 8 5.30 7.69 5.42
N ILE A 9 5.59 7.96 6.68
CA ILE A 9 6.62 8.92 7.09
C ILE A 9 8.00 8.26 7.15
N GLY A 10 8.10 7.16 7.89
CA GLY A 10 9.36 6.48 8.12
C GLY A 10 9.21 5.27 9.02
N MET A 11 10.32 4.78 9.53
CA MET A 11 10.35 3.70 10.51
C MET A 11 11.09 4.15 11.77
N THR A 12 10.65 3.61 12.90
CA THR A 12 11.24 3.81 14.23
C THR A 12 11.15 2.50 15.02
N SER A 13 11.68 2.52 16.20
CA SER A 13 11.50 1.42 17.16
C SER A 13 10.90 1.95 18.45
N ILE A 14 10.08 1.14 19.10
CA ILE A 14 9.49 1.40 20.41
C ILE A 14 9.90 0.25 21.34
N PHE A 15 10.23 0.62 22.58
CA PHE A 15 10.49 -0.34 23.65
C PHE A 15 9.20 -0.57 24.43
N SER A 16 8.82 -1.82 24.59
CA SER A 16 7.74 -2.18 25.51
C SER A 16 8.21 -2.10 26.97
N PRO A 17 7.28 -2.06 27.95
CA PRO A 17 7.65 -2.09 29.37
C PRO A 17 8.56 -3.28 29.73
N ASP A 18 8.42 -4.39 29.03
CA ASP A 18 9.23 -5.61 29.20
C ASP A 18 10.63 -5.52 28.57
N GLY A 19 11.06 -4.34 28.08
CA GLY A 19 12.35 -4.13 27.45
C GLY A 19 12.45 -4.66 26.01
N LYS A 20 11.39 -5.21 25.42
CA LYS A 20 11.40 -5.70 24.03
C LYS A 20 11.32 -4.55 23.04
N GLN A 21 12.28 -4.50 22.13
CA GLN A 21 12.28 -3.55 21.01
C GLN A 21 11.35 -4.05 19.89
N THR A 22 10.42 -3.22 19.47
CA THR A 22 9.52 -3.48 18.34
C THR A 22 9.76 -2.46 17.24
N ALA A 23 10.16 -2.92 16.06
CA ALA A 23 10.28 -2.06 14.88
C ALA A 23 8.89 -1.66 14.40
N CYS A 24 8.68 -0.37 14.15
CA CYS A 24 7.38 0.19 13.78
C CYS A 24 7.51 1.12 12.57
N THR A 25 6.47 1.17 11.75
CA THR A 25 6.33 2.17 10.71
C THR A 25 5.40 3.29 11.19
N ILE A 26 5.82 4.53 11.02
CA ILE A 26 5.02 5.73 11.30
C ILE A 26 4.22 6.06 10.04
N ILE A 27 2.92 6.18 10.18
CA ILE A 27 2.00 6.58 9.11
C ILE A 27 1.22 7.79 9.59
N GLU A 28 1.24 8.87 8.82
CA GLU A 28 0.33 10.01 8.96
C GLU A 28 -1.00 9.61 8.33
N ALA A 29 -2.01 9.37 9.14
CA ALA A 29 -3.29 8.80 8.70
C ALA A 29 -4.42 9.79 8.99
N GLY A 30 -4.88 10.48 7.96
CA GLY A 30 -5.92 11.50 8.05
C GLY A 30 -5.39 12.91 8.38
N PRO A 31 -6.28 13.88 8.58
CA PRO A 31 -7.73 13.73 8.46
C PRO A 31 -8.16 13.42 7.02
N CYS A 32 -9.04 12.42 6.86
CA CYS A 32 -9.65 12.09 5.58
C CYS A 32 -11.08 12.61 5.55
N VAL A 33 -11.51 13.16 4.42
CA VAL A 33 -12.88 13.68 4.27
C VAL A 33 -13.70 12.75 3.41
N VAL A 34 -14.97 12.53 3.79
CA VAL A 34 -15.93 11.76 3.01
C VAL A 34 -16.42 12.60 1.85
N THR A 35 -16.08 12.21 0.62
CA THR A 35 -16.45 12.92 -0.60
C THR A 35 -17.64 12.31 -1.33
N GLN A 36 -17.96 11.05 -1.04
CA GLN A 36 -19.15 10.39 -1.58
C GLN A 36 -19.55 9.22 -0.69
N VAL A 37 -20.84 9.08 -0.49
CA VAL A 37 -21.47 7.92 0.15
C VAL A 37 -22.21 7.15 -0.94
N LYS A 38 -21.89 5.88 -1.14
CA LYS A 38 -22.55 4.99 -2.10
C LYS A 38 -23.45 4.01 -1.39
N THR A 39 -24.67 3.87 -1.88
CA THR A 39 -25.69 2.99 -1.34
C THR A 39 -26.06 1.90 -2.33
N LYS A 40 -26.69 0.83 -1.85
CA LYS A 40 -27.13 -0.26 -2.73
C LYS A 40 -28.17 0.18 -3.75
N ASP A 41 -29.02 1.13 -3.36
CA ASP A 41 -30.15 1.57 -4.19
C ASP A 41 -29.71 2.42 -5.40
N THR A 42 -28.65 3.23 -5.21
CA THR A 42 -28.14 4.13 -6.26
C THR A 42 -26.99 3.53 -7.04
N ASP A 43 -26.07 2.83 -6.38
CA ASP A 43 -24.80 2.39 -6.95
C ASP A 43 -24.67 0.85 -7.03
N GLY A 44 -25.64 0.10 -6.50
CA GLY A 44 -25.60 -1.36 -6.46
C GLY A 44 -24.69 -1.96 -5.37
N TYR A 45 -23.94 -1.15 -4.65
CA TYR A 45 -23.08 -1.56 -3.53
C TYR A 45 -22.87 -0.44 -2.51
N THR A 46 -22.49 -0.80 -1.30
CA THR A 46 -22.19 0.18 -0.24
C THR A 46 -20.72 0.48 -0.15
N SER A 47 -20.34 1.76 -0.18
CA SER A 47 -18.98 2.22 0.07
C SER A 47 -18.92 3.67 0.53
N LEU A 48 -17.85 4.02 1.22
CA LEU A 48 -17.46 5.40 1.48
C LEU A 48 -16.25 5.76 0.63
N GLN A 49 -16.34 6.87 -0.08
CA GLN A 49 -15.22 7.46 -0.78
C GLN A 49 -14.54 8.47 0.15
N LEU A 50 -13.28 8.23 0.45
CA LEU A 50 -12.45 9.09 1.31
C LEU A 50 -11.43 9.83 0.46
N ALA A 51 -11.17 11.07 0.83
CA ALA A 51 -10.16 11.92 0.20
C ALA A 51 -9.13 12.39 1.23
N PHE A 52 -7.86 12.44 0.82
CA PHE A 52 -6.71 12.77 1.65
C PHE A 52 -5.69 13.65 0.92
N GLY A 53 -4.99 14.50 1.67
CA GLY A 53 -3.93 15.38 1.17
C GLY A 53 -4.47 16.52 0.30
N GLU A 54 -3.97 17.72 0.51
CA GLU A 54 -4.42 18.89 -0.24
C GLU A 54 -3.83 18.92 -1.65
N LYS A 55 -4.64 19.37 -2.60
CA LYS A 55 -4.26 19.58 -3.99
C LYS A 55 -4.37 21.07 -4.32
N LYS A 56 -3.31 21.64 -4.91
CA LYS A 56 -3.32 23.06 -5.33
C LYS A 56 -4.38 23.24 -6.41
N GLU A 57 -5.13 24.33 -6.33
CA GLU A 57 -6.22 24.63 -7.28
C GLU A 57 -5.75 24.70 -8.74
N LYS A 58 -4.56 25.21 -9.00
CA LYS A 58 -3.98 25.28 -10.36
C LYS A 58 -3.78 23.90 -11.02
N HIS A 59 -3.76 22.83 -10.25
CA HIS A 59 -3.63 21.44 -10.75
C HIS A 59 -4.96 20.69 -10.72
N THR A 60 -6.07 21.37 -10.43
CA THR A 60 -7.40 20.77 -10.27
C THR A 60 -8.25 21.08 -11.49
N THR A 61 -8.83 20.05 -12.11
CA THR A 61 -9.76 20.23 -13.22
C THR A 61 -11.12 20.76 -12.76
N ALA A 62 -11.91 21.34 -13.65
CA ALA A 62 -13.26 21.81 -13.32
C ALA A 62 -14.15 20.68 -12.79
N ALA A 63 -14.04 19.47 -13.37
CA ALA A 63 -14.79 18.30 -12.91
C ALA A 63 -14.44 17.91 -11.46
N GLU A 64 -13.14 17.90 -11.12
CA GLU A 64 -12.70 17.65 -9.73
C GLU A 64 -13.19 18.73 -8.77
N LYS A 65 -13.11 20.02 -9.13
CA LYS A 65 -13.62 21.12 -8.31
C LYS A 65 -15.11 20.91 -7.99
N ASN A 66 -15.92 20.60 -8.99
CA ASN A 66 -17.35 20.35 -8.83
C ASN A 66 -17.61 19.09 -7.98
N HIS A 67 -16.77 18.06 -8.06
CA HIS A 67 -16.89 16.86 -7.23
C HIS A 67 -16.66 17.20 -5.75
N PHE A 68 -15.58 17.92 -5.43
CA PHE A 68 -15.25 18.31 -4.05
C PHE A 68 -16.21 19.39 -3.50
N ALA A 69 -16.75 20.27 -4.35
CA ALA A 69 -17.73 21.27 -3.94
C ALA A 69 -19.00 20.64 -3.35
N LYS A 70 -19.41 19.46 -3.84
CA LYS A 70 -20.56 18.70 -3.29
C LYS A 70 -20.36 18.30 -1.83
N SER A 71 -19.13 18.06 -1.42
CA SER A 71 -18.76 17.72 -0.03
C SER A 71 -18.26 18.93 0.76
N SER A 72 -18.40 20.16 0.22
CA SER A 72 -17.96 21.41 0.85
C SER A 72 -16.49 21.40 1.30
N THR A 73 -15.63 20.72 0.51
CA THR A 73 -14.20 20.56 0.84
C THR A 73 -13.29 21.09 -0.25
N SER A 74 -12.07 21.48 0.15
CA SER A 74 -11.00 21.80 -0.79
C SER A 74 -10.61 20.58 -1.62
N PRO A 75 -10.11 20.77 -2.86
CA PRO A 75 -9.62 19.67 -3.67
C PRO A 75 -8.55 18.84 -2.96
N LYS A 76 -8.70 17.51 -2.99
CA LYS A 76 -7.76 16.57 -2.38
C LYS A 76 -6.99 15.78 -3.43
N GLN A 77 -5.79 15.34 -3.07
CA GLN A 77 -4.87 14.69 -4.00
C GLN A 77 -5.19 13.21 -4.20
N PHE A 78 -5.57 12.53 -3.13
CA PHE A 78 -5.80 11.09 -3.14
C PHE A 78 -7.23 10.78 -2.77
N VAL A 79 -7.89 10.03 -3.62
CA VAL A 79 -9.28 9.59 -3.42
C VAL A 79 -9.33 8.08 -3.49
N LYS A 80 -10.01 7.44 -2.53
CA LYS A 80 -10.15 5.99 -2.47
C LYS A 80 -11.48 5.57 -1.87
N GLU A 81 -12.10 4.55 -2.47
CA GLU A 81 -13.28 3.91 -1.94
C GLU A 81 -12.93 2.75 -0.99
N PHE A 82 -13.67 2.70 0.10
CA PHE A 82 -13.66 1.60 1.06
C PHE A 82 -15.05 0.95 1.06
N ARG A 83 -15.15 -0.26 0.56
CA ARG A 83 -16.40 -1.02 0.48
C ARG A 83 -16.81 -1.57 1.85
N ASN A 84 -18.12 -1.71 2.05
CA ASN A 84 -18.70 -2.26 3.28
C ASN A 84 -18.15 -1.56 4.55
N TYR A 85 -18.13 -0.23 4.52
CA TYR A 85 -17.68 0.56 5.66
C TYR A 85 -18.62 0.36 6.84
N SER A 86 -18.07 0.08 8.03
CA SER A 86 -18.88 -0.29 9.20
C SER A 86 -19.38 0.91 10.02
N ILE A 87 -18.86 2.10 9.74
CA ILE A 87 -19.22 3.33 10.45
C ILE A 87 -20.07 4.18 9.51
N GLU A 88 -21.29 4.51 9.91
CA GLU A 88 -22.11 5.45 9.17
C GLU A 88 -21.51 6.85 9.24
N LYS A 89 -21.34 7.46 8.10
CA LYS A 89 -20.76 8.80 7.93
C LYS A 89 -21.49 9.54 6.83
N ASN A 90 -21.65 10.83 7.04
CA ASN A 90 -22.28 11.74 6.08
C ASN A 90 -21.23 12.35 5.14
N LEU A 91 -21.74 12.91 4.05
CA LEU A 91 -20.94 13.67 3.10
C LEU A 91 -20.28 14.87 3.81
N GLY A 92 -18.98 15.06 3.65
CA GLY A 92 -18.22 16.13 4.28
C GLY A 92 -17.65 15.79 5.68
N ASP A 93 -18.05 14.67 6.28
CA ASP A 93 -17.49 14.26 7.58
C ASP A 93 -15.98 13.99 7.48
N SER A 94 -15.27 14.32 8.55
CA SER A 94 -13.85 13.98 8.69
C SER A 94 -13.65 12.65 9.43
N ILE A 95 -12.69 11.88 9.00
CA ILE A 95 -12.25 10.62 9.63
C ILE A 95 -10.80 10.78 10.05
N THR A 96 -10.53 10.58 11.34
CA THR A 96 -9.21 10.66 11.97
C THR A 96 -8.72 9.27 12.41
N VAL A 97 -7.54 9.21 12.98
CA VAL A 97 -6.93 7.96 13.46
C VAL A 97 -7.71 7.29 14.61
N ASP A 98 -8.62 8.01 15.26
CA ASP A 98 -9.38 7.55 16.44
C ASP A 98 -10.31 6.36 16.15
N ILE A 99 -10.55 6.06 14.87
CA ILE A 99 -11.31 4.86 14.49
C ILE A 99 -10.57 3.55 14.82
N PHE A 100 -9.25 3.61 15.07
CA PHE A 100 -8.44 2.44 15.43
C PHE A 100 -8.13 2.45 16.93
N SER A 101 -7.85 1.27 17.47
CA SER A 101 -7.45 1.08 18.85
C SER A 101 -6.02 0.51 18.93
N GLU A 102 -5.29 0.85 19.99
CA GLU A 102 -3.98 0.24 20.24
C GLU A 102 -4.13 -1.27 20.46
N GLY A 103 -3.18 -2.04 19.95
CA GLY A 103 -3.23 -3.50 19.99
C GLY A 103 -4.06 -4.15 18.87
N GLU A 104 -4.85 -3.38 18.13
CA GLU A 104 -5.70 -3.86 17.04
C GLU A 104 -4.85 -4.37 15.85
N LYS A 105 -5.31 -5.45 15.21
CA LYS A 105 -4.68 -5.95 13.97
C LYS A 105 -5.31 -5.27 12.77
N VAL A 106 -4.47 -4.72 11.91
CA VAL A 106 -4.85 -4.02 10.69
C VAL A 106 -4.14 -4.60 9.48
N GLU A 107 -4.69 -4.35 8.31
CA GLU A 107 -4.08 -4.62 7.02
C GLU A 107 -3.63 -3.31 6.38
N VAL A 108 -2.43 -3.30 5.83
CA VAL A 108 -1.90 -2.12 5.13
C VAL A 108 -1.65 -2.45 3.67
N VAL A 109 -2.29 -1.70 2.80
CA VAL A 109 -2.14 -1.82 1.35
C VAL A 109 -1.32 -0.65 0.84
N GLY A 110 -0.29 -0.95 0.06
CA GLY A 110 0.56 0.07 -0.55
C GLY A 110 1.17 -0.42 -1.84
N THR A 111 1.88 0.47 -2.53
CA THR A 111 2.63 0.14 -3.74
C THR A 111 4.10 -0.06 -3.37
N THR A 112 4.67 -1.18 -3.75
CA THR A 112 6.07 -1.50 -3.47
C THR A 112 7.01 -0.58 -4.23
N LYS A 113 8.25 -0.43 -3.73
CA LYS A 113 9.29 0.34 -4.43
C LYS A 113 9.55 -0.27 -5.81
N GLY A 114 9.44 0.52 -6.86
CA GLY A 114 9.82 0.11 -8.21
C GLY A 114 11.34 -0.10 -8.31
N LYS A 115 11.75 -1.18 -8.97
CA LYS A 115 13.16 -1.54 -9.18
C LYS A 115 13.52 -1.65 -10.66
N GLY A 116 12.60 -1.27 -11.54
CA GLY A 116 12.76 -1.37 -12.98
C GLY A 116 12.81 -2.82 -13.48
N PHE A 117 13.46 -3.03 -14.61
CA PHE A 117 13.70 -4.37 -15.16
C PHE A 117 14.83 -5.06 -14.39
N GLN A 118 14.58 -6.24 -13.87
CA GLN A 118 15.54 -7.01 -13.08
C GLN A 118 15.72 -8.41 -13.63
N GLY A 119 16.95 -8.91 -13.55
CA GLY A 119 17.29 -10.30 -13.85
C GLY A 119 16.73 -11.27 -12.82
N VAL A 120 16.74 -12.55 -13.16
CA VAL A 120 16.16 -13.64 -12.36
C VAL A 120 16.77 -13.81 -10.97
N VAL A 121 18.05 -13.48 -10.84
CA VAL A 121 18.75 -13.53 -9.53
C VAL A 121 18.10 -12.58 -8.53
N LYS A 122 17.91 -11.32 -8.89
CA LYS A 122 17.29 -10.32 -7.99
C LYS A 122 15.80 -10.46 -7.90
N ARG A 123 15.13 -10.80 -9.01
CA ARG A 123 13.68 -10.87 -9.08
C ARG A 123 13.10 -12.11 -8.39
N HIS A 124 13.77 -13.25 -8.54
CA HIS A 124 13.26 -14.55 -8.09
C HIS A 124 14.17 -15.28 -7.11
N GLY A 125 15.36 -14.71 -6.80
CA GLY A 125 16.32 -15.34 -5.89
C GLY A 125 17.07 -16.54 -6.50
N PHE A 126 17.23 -16.58 -7.82
CA PHE A 126 18.00 -17.64 -8.48
C PHE A 126 19.47 -17.48 -8.15
N HIS A 127 20.18 -18.61 -8.01
CA HIS A 127 21.59 -18.62 -7.66
C HIS A 127 22.52 -18.51 -8.89
N GLY A 128 22.03 -18.88 -10.07
CA GLY A 128 22.86 -19.04 -11.26
C GLY A 128 23.70 -20.32 -11.16
N VAL A 129 24.87 -20.32 -11.81
CA VAL A 129 25.77 -21.49 -11.84
C VAL A 129 26.97 -21.36 -10.91
N GLY A 130 26.99 -20.35 -10.02
CA GLY A 130 28.11 -20.11 -9.09
C GLY A 130 29.19 -19.21 -9.66
N GLU A 131 30.44 -19.42 -9.22
CA GLU A 131 31.61 -18.62 -9.57
C GLU A 131 32.21 -18.99 -10.92
N GLN A 132 33.14 -18.17 -11.41
CA GLN A 132 33.90 -18.41 -12.61
C GLN A 132 34.88 -19.57 -12.36
N SER A 133 34.72 -20.65 -13.08
CA SER A 133 35.64 -21.80 -13.03
C SER A 133 35.64 -22.51 -14.37
N HIS A 134 36.83 -22.85 -14.90
CA HIS A 134 37.05 -23.72 -16.08
C HIS A 134 36.09 -23.48 -17.26
N GLY A 135 36.07 -22.25 -17.81
CA GLY A 135 35.23 -21.88 -18.96
C GLY A 135 33.79 -21.45 -18.61
N GLN A 136 33.43 -21.36 -17.36
CA GLN A 136 32.11 -20.96 -16.90
C GLN A 136 32.00 -19.42 -16.80
N HIS A 137 31.76 -18.73 -17.91
CA HIS A 137 31.77 -17.26 -17.98
C HIS A 137 30.38 -16.67 -18.30
N ASP A 138 29.62 -17.30 -19.20
CA ASP A 138 28.44 -16.72 -19.82
C ASP A 138 27.13 -16.97 -19.05
N ARG A 139 27.10 -17.93 -18.13
CA ARG A 139 25.84 -18.40 -17.46
C ARG A 139 25.72 -18.06 -15.99
N GLN A 140 26.59 -17.21 -15.47
CA GLN A 140 26.63 -16.89 -14.03
C GLN A 140 25.31 -16.42 -13.46
N ARG A 141 24.54 -15.61 -14.20
CA ARG A 141 23.26 -15.04 -13.77
C ARG A 141 22.10 -15.48 -14.64
N ALA A 142 22.25 -16.61 -15.31
CA ALA A 142 21.23 -17.17 -16.19
C ALA A 142 20.08 -17.81 -15.40
N PRO A 143 18.86 -17.90 -15.97
CA PRO A 143 17.71 -18.53 -15.34
C PRO A 143 17.85 -20.06 -15.23
N GLY A 144 18.73 -20.69 -15.99
CA GLY A 144 18.83 -22.15 -16.11
C GLY A 144 17.82 -22.73 -17.11
N SER A 145 17.38 -23.94 -16.90
CA SER A 145 16.40 -24.61 -17.78
C SER A 145 15.04 -23.89 -17.77
N LEU A 146 14.44 -23.75 -18.94
CA LEU A 146 13.11 -23.15 -19.12
C LEU A 146 12.00 -24.19 -19.26
N GLY A 147 12.31 -25.47 -19.14
CA GLY A 147 11.37 -26.59 -19.21
C GLY A 147 11.87 -27.78 -20.01
N ASN A 148 10.98 -28.73 -20.32
CA ASN A 148 11.27 -29.91 -21.14
C ASN A 148 11.47 -29.52 -22.61
N SER A 149 12.37 -30.19 -23.31
CA SER A 149 12.74 -29.79 -24.67
C SER A 149 11.68 -30.12 -25.73
N SER A 150 11.28 -31.36 -25.88
CA SER A 150 10.44 -31.75 -27.03
C SER A 150 8.95 -31.88 -26.73
N ASP A 151 8.54 -32.24 -25.55
CA ASP A 151 7.13 -32.61 -25.26
C ASP A 151 6.15 -31.44 -25.19
N ALA A 152 6.61 -30.23 -24.94
CA ALA A 152 5.75 -29.06 -24.97
C ALA A 152 6.07 -28.11 -26.14
N SER A 153 7.25 -28.21 -26.73
CA SER A 153 7.81 -27.35 -27.80
C SER A 153 7.60 -25.84 -27.56
N ARG A 154 7.39 -25.47 -26.32
CA ARG A 154 7.14 -24.09 -25.85
C ARG A 154 7.53 -23.87 -24.40
N VAL A 155 7.77 -22.62 -24.02
CA VAL A 155 7.91 -22.25 -22.61
C VAL A 155 6.51 -22.05 -22.03
N MET A 156 6.22 -22.70 -20.89
CA MET A 156 4.92 -22.60 -20.23
C MET A 156 4.70 -21.22 -19.64
N LYS A 157 3.43 -20.80 -19.55
CA LYS A 157 3.07 -19.55 -18.88
C LYS A 157 3.45 -19.61 -17.40
N GLY A 158 3.93 -18.49 -16.86
CA GLY A 158 4.28 -18.38 -15.43
C GLY A 158 5.73 -18.79 -15.10
N VAL A 159 6.53 -19.22 -16.06
CA VAL A 159 7.98 -19.47 -15.84
C VAL A 159 8.66 -18.20 -15.34
N ARG A 160 9.46 -18.33 -14.29
CA ARG A 160 10.13 -17.22 -13.64
C ARG A 160 11.29 -16.69 -14.50
N MET A 161 11.06 -15.58 -15.16
CA MET A 161 12.01 -14.89 -16.04
C MET A 161 12.33 -13.48 -15.55
N ALA A 162 13.33 -12.87 -16.17
CA ALA A 162 13.63 -11.45 -16.02
C ALA A 162 12.39 -10.60 -16.37
N GLY A 163 12.31 -9.41 -15.81
CA GLY A 163 11.22 -8.49 -16.08
C GLY A 163 11.08 -7.40 -15.01
N ARG A 164 10.00 -6.63 -15.10
CA ARG A 164 9.71 -5.56 -14.16
C ARG A 164 9.56 -6.13 -12.75
N MET A 165 10.21 -5.48 -11.79
CA MET A 165 10.15 -5.82 -10.37
C MET A 165 9.70 -4.61 -9.57
N GLY A 166 8.73 -4.81 -8.67
CA GLY A 166 8.16 -3.75 -7.84
C GLY A 166 7.22 -2.81 -8.60
N GLY A 167 6.72 -1.80 -7.92
CA GLY A 167 5.62 -0.98 -8.40
C GLY A 167 4.27 -1.68 -8.34
N ASP A 168 4.21 -2.81 -7.64
CA ASP A 168 3.01 -3.63 -7.49
C ASP A 168 2.24 -3.25 -6.23
N ARG A 169 0.92 -3.34 -6.32
CA ARG A 169 0.04 -3.18 -5.16
C ARG A 169 0.09 -4.42 -4.29
N VAL A 170 0.56 -4.27 -3.06
CA VAL A 170 0.70 -5.36 -2.09
C VAL A 170 -0.08 -5.03 -0.83
N LYS A 171 -0.70 -6.05 -0.25
CA LYS A 171 -1.39 -6.00 1.03
C LYS A 171 -0.59 -6.79 2.06
N VAL A 172 -0.16 -6.10 3.12
CA VAL A 172 0.45 -6.73 4.31
C VAL A 172 -0.64 -6.88 5.36
N LYS A 173 -0.89 -8.12 5.77
CA LYS A 173 -1.95 -8.49 6.70
C LYS A 173 -1.43 -8.57 8.14
N SER A 174 -2.35 -8.47 9.09
CA SER A 174 -2.13 -8.76 10.51
C SER A 174 -1.02 -7.92 11.18
N LEU A 175 -0.84 -6.69 10.74
CA LEU A 175 0.04 -5.74 11.41
C LEU A 175 -0.65 -5.21 12.67
N LYS A 176 0.06 -5.16 13.80
CA LYS A 176 -0.48 -4.67 15.07
C LYS A 176 -0.31 -3.15 15.17
N VAL A 177 -1.36 -2.44 15.55
CA VAL A 177 -1.26 -1.03 15.93
C VAL A 177 -0.55 -0.96 17.27
N VAL A 178 0.60 -0.30 17.31
CA VAL A 178 1.43 -0.22 18.52
C VAL A 178 1.06 0.98 19.35
N LYS A 179 0.92 2.15 18.71
CA LYS A 179 0.56 3.40 19.38
C LYS A 179 -0.16 4.35 18.43
N ILE A 180 -1.04 5.18 18.97
CA ILE A 180 -1.78 6.20 18.23
C ILE A 180 -1.49 7.57 18.86
N PHE A 181 -1.20 8.56 18.01
CA PHE A 181 -1.02 9.97 18.40
C PHE A 181 -2.11 10.79 17.71
N ALA A 182 -3.24 10.95 18.36
CA ALA A 182 -4.41 11.64 17.80
C ALA A 182 -4.12 13.09 17.41
N GLU A 183 -3.38 13.84 18.25
CA GLU A 183 -3.03 15.24 18.01
C GLU A 183 -2.28 15.47 16.68
N LYS A 184 -1.44 14.51 16.28
CA LYS A 184 -0.62 14.58 15.06
C LYS A 184 -1.17 13.72 13.92
N ASN A 185 -2.29 13.02 14.13
CA ASN A 185 -2.83 12.04 13.21
C ASN A 185 -1.82 10.95 12.82
N TYR A 186 -0.96 10.52 13.75
CA TYR A 186 0.00 9.46 13.51
C TYR A 186 -0.47 8.13 14.09
N ILE A 187 -0.32 7.09 13.30
CA ILE A 187 -0.49 5.70 13.73
C ILE A 187 0.82 4.95 13.54
N LEU A 188 1.25 4.25 14.58
CA LEU A 188 2.42 3.38 14.55
C LEU A 188 1.97 1.93 14.39
N VAL A 189 2.42 1.32 13.30
CA VAL A 189 2.09 -0.06 12.96
C VAL A 189 3.35 -0.91 13.07
N SER A 190 3.23 -2.09 13.67
CA SER A 190 4.37 -3.01 13.82
C SER A 190 4.90 -3.49 12.47
N GLY A 191 6.23 -3.55 12.34
CA GLY A 191 6.89 -4.06 11.15
C GLY A 191 6.97 -3.06 9.99
N SER A 192 7.25 -3.59 8.80
CA SER A 192 7.45 -2.80 7.59
C SER A 192 6.16 -2.68 6.76
N VAL A 193 6.02 -1.55 6.08
CA VAL A 193 4.89 -1.22 5.20
C VAL A 193 5.41 -1.00 3.78
N PRO A 194 4.69 -1.44 2.73
CA PRO A 194 5.10 -1.26 1.35
C PRO A 194 5.33 0.20 0.96
N GLY A 195 6.26 0.43 0.05
CA GLY A 195 6.53 1.74 -0.52
C GLY A 195 7.72 2.47 0.10
N HIS A 196 8.06 3.61 -0.50
CA HIS A 196 9.08 4.53 0.00
C HIS A 196 8.48 5.48 1.07
N ASN A 197 9.33 6.23 1.77
CA ASN A 197 8.85 7.32 2.63
C ASN A 197 8.15 8.37 1.77
N GLY A 198 7.01 8.85 2.21
CA GLY A 198 6.13 9.72 1.44
C GLY A 198 5.10 9.00 0.56
N SER A 199 5.15 7.68 0.42
CA SER A 199 4.16 6.92 -0.34
C SER A 199 2.82 6.84 0.38
N ILE A 200 1.74 6.80 -0.41
CA ILE A 200 0.38 6.63 0.11
C ILE A 200 0.13 5.16 0.42
N VAL A 201 -0.49 4.93 1.54
CA VAL A 201 -0.92 3.63 2.03
C VAL A 201 -2.38 3.68 2.48
N TYR A 202 -3.04 2.55 2.42
CA TYR A 202 -4.42 2.39 2.86
C TYR A 202 -4.43 1.42 4.04
N ILE A 203 -4.87 1.90 5.19
CA ILE A 203 -5.02 1.09 6.40
C ILE A 203 -6.46 0.63 6.47
N GLN A 204 -6.70 -0.65 6.68
CA GLN A 204 -8.05 -1.23 6.72
C GLN A 204 -8.14 -2.39 7.74
N LYS A 205 -9.36 -2.59 8.24
CA LYS A 205 -9.74 -3.73 9.09
C LYS A 205 -11.11 -4.26 8.70
#